data_4a32af351363454c56eebe296417f04a
#
_entry.id   4a32af351363454c56eebe296417f04a
#
_cell.length_a   1.000
_cell.length_b   1.000
_cell.length_c   1.000
_cell.angle_alpha   90.00
_cell.angle_beta   90.00
_cell.angle_gamma   90.00
#
_symmetry.space_group_name_H-M   'P 1'
#
loop_
_entity.id
_entity.type
_entity.pdbx_description
1 polymer ?
#
loop_
_entity_poly.entity_id
_entity_poly.type
_entity_poly.pdbx_seq_one_letter_code
_entity_poly.pdbx_strand_id
1 'polypeptide(L)'
;MSQYNMNEIAEQMDILLMTVDTLRYDVAERLFQEGQTPNFAHYFPQGWQKCHAPGSFTYASHQAFFAGFLPTPATPGLHPRLFAANFAGSETTTAQTLVFDTPDIVSGFRQKGFKTVCIGGVGFFNKKTALGNVLPDLFEESYWTEQYGVTEKQSTSRQFEKAADIIAAAKQQALFLFINVSALHQPNWFYGETVNAAKLDTLATHGAALKYVDSQLPTLFSALQSKRDTFCIICSDHGTAYGEDGFWGHRLAHPTVWEVPMATFILKK
;
A
#
# COMPACT_ATOMS: atom_id res chain seq x y z
N MET A 1 16.80 3.27 11.88
CA MET A 1 15.97 2.16 11.41
C MET A 1 16.81 0.90 11.37
N SER A 2 16.33 -0.24 11.85
CA SER A 2 16.98 -1.52 11.58
C SER A 2 16.95 -1.73 10.07
N GLN A 3 18.10 -1.90 9.46
CA GLN A 3 18.19 -2.16 8.03
C GLN A 3 17.82 -3.64 7.83
N TYR A 4 16.66 -3.90 7.23
CA TYR A 4 16.21 -5.26 6.92
C TYR A 4 17.09 -5.88 5.86
N ASN A 5 17.54 -7.12 6.07
CA ASN A 5 18.18 -7.90 5.01
C ASN A 5 17.09 -8.57 4.16
N MET A 6 16.77 -7.96 3.04
CA MET A 6 15.69 -8.43 2.17
C MET A 6 16.00 -9.75 1.46
N ASN A 7 17.27 -10.12 1.35
CA ASN A 7 17.66 -11.43 0.82
C ASN A 7 17.24 -12.55 1.79
N GLU A 8 17.54 -12.39 3.09
CA GLU A 8 17.11 -13.36 4.12
C GLU A 8 15.59 -13.38 4.31
N ILE A 9 14.94 -12.21 4.29
CA ILE A 9 13.49 -12.09 4.42
C ILE A 9 12.79 -12.84 3.29
N ALA A 10 13.22 -12.67 2.04
CA ALA A 10 12.62 -13.34 0.89
C ALA A 10 12.83 -14.86 0.88
N GLU A 11 13.81 -15.38 1.61
CA GLU A 11 13.98 -16.83 1.76
C GLU A 11 13.02 -17.43 2.81
N GLN A 12 12.63 -16.64 3.81
CA GLN A 12 11.98 -17.16 5.02
C GLN A 12 10.53 -16.74 5.20
N MET A 13 10.10 -15.61 4.60
CA MET A 13 8.83 -14.96 4.91
C MET A 13 7.97 -14.76 3.67
N ASP A 14 6.68 -14.57 3.91
CA ASP A 14 5.80 -13.97 2.91
C ASP A 14 6.04 -12.45 2.85
N ILE A 15 5.61 -11.82 1.78
CA ILE A 15 5.72 -10.36 1.59
C ILE A 15 4.32 -9.80 1.37
N LEU A 16 3.92 -8.84 2.20
CA LEU A 16 2.76 -8.00 1.99
C LEU A 16 3.23 -6.60 1.55
N LEU A 17 2.79 -6.15 0.39
CA LEU A 17 2.83 -4.74 -0.02
C LEU A 17 1.40 -4.22 -0.08
N MET A 18 1.03 -3.33 0.85
CA MET A 18 -0.29 -2.72 0.89
C MET A 18 -0.19 -1.22 0.66
N THR A 19 -0.83 -0.73 -0.38
CA THR A 19 -0.99 0.70 -0.60
C THR A 19 -2.36 1.14 -0.12
N VAL A 20 -2.39 2.16 0.74
CA VAL A 20 -3.62 2.85 1.14
C VAL A 20 -3.75 4.07 0.25
N ASP A 21 -4.55 3.93 -0.82
CA ASP A 21 -4.66 4.92 -1.90
C ASP A 21 -5.04 6.31 -1.37
N THR A 22 -4.34 7.34 -1.82
CA THR A 22 -4.51 8.74 -1.43
C THR A 22 -4.22 9.09 0.03
N LEU A 23 -3.69 8.20 0.87
CA LEU A 23 -3.48 8.49 2.29
C LEU A 23 -2.40 9.55 2.51
N ARG A 24 -2.78 10.66 3.13
CA ARG A 24 -1.88 11.76 3.53
C ARG A 24 -1.10 11.41 4.79
N TYR A 25 0.15 11.84 4.85
CA TYR A 25 0.99 11.65 6.04
C TYR A 25 0.42 12.36 7.27
N ASP A 26 0.02 13.63 7.14
CA ASP A 26 -0.48 14.44 8.25
C ASP A 26 -1.74 13.84 8.90
N VAL A 27 -2.63 13.23 8.10
CA VAL A 27 -3.83 12.56 8.61
C VAL A 27 -3.46 11.25 9.30
N ALA A 28 -2.59 10.44 8.67
CA ALA A 28 -2.15 9.16 9.23
C ALA A 28 -1.47 9.36 10.60
N GLU A 29 -0.52 10.29 10.66
CA GLU A 29 0.24 10.58 11.87
C GLU A 29 -0.66 11.15 12.97
N ARG A 30 -1.50 12.13 12.66
CA ARG A 30 -2.41 12.72 13.66
C ARG A 30 -3.33 11.67 14.26
N LEU A 31 -4.02 10.84 13.45
CA LEU A 31 -4.94 9.83 13.97
C LEU A 31 -4.22 8.72 14.75
N PHE A 32 -2.98 8.41 14.38
CA PHE A 32 -2.14 7.48 15.12
C PHE A 32 -1.80 8.04 16.51
N GLN A 33 -1.34 9.28 16.61
CA GLN A 33 -0.98 9.94 17.86
C GLN A 33 -2.20 10.17 18.78
N GLU A 34 -3.37 10.40 18.19
CA GLU A 34 -4.64 10.53 18.92
C GLU A 34 -5.23 9.17 19.37
N GLY A 35 -4.57 8.04 19.05
CA GLY A 35 -5.06 6.69 19.36
C GLY A 35 -6.32 6.28 18.60
N GLN A 36 -6.63 6.95 17.48
CA GLN A 36 -7.83 6.69 16.67
C GLN A 36 -7.63 5.59 15.60
N THR A 37 -6.42 5.07 15.50
CA THR A 37 -6.07 3.92 14.66
C THR A 37 -5.37 2.84 15.50
N PRO A 38 -6.11 2.20 16.45
CA PRO A 38 -5.51 1.30 17.45
C PRO A 38 -4.92 0.03 16.86
N ASN A 39 -5.45 -0.47 15.73
CA ASN A 39 -4.91 -1.66 15.10
C ASN A 39 -3.57 -1.36 14.41
N PHE A 40 -3.43 -0.24 13.70
CA PHE A 40 -2.12 0.20 13.20
C PHE A 40 -1.13 0.34 14.36
N ALA A 41 -1.51 0.99 15.45
CA ALA A 41 -0.65 1.15 16.63
C ALA A 41 -0.26 -0.19 17.28
N HIS A 42 -1.14 -1.19 17.25
CA HIS A 42 -0.85 -2.55 17.73
C HIS A 42 0.21 -3.25 16.88
N TYR A 43 0.11 -3.18 15.54
CA TYR A 43 1.00 -3.93 14.64
C TYR A 43 2.34 -3.24 14.38
N PHE A 44 2.41 -1.92 14.39
CA PHE A 44 3.67 -1.17 14.26
C PHE A 44 3.73 0.03 15.23
N PRO A 45 3.97 -0.24 16.52
CA PRO A 45 3.93 0.78 17.58
C PRO A 45 4.93 1.94 17.40
N GLN A 46 5.90 1.82 16.48
CA GLN A 46 6.84 2.88 16.13
C GLN A 46 6.20 4.03 15.34
N GLY A 47 4.95 3.85 14.84
CA GLY A 47 4.24 4.84 14.06
C GLY A 47 4.70 4.94 12.60
N TRP A 48 4.19 5.95 11.93
CA TRP A 48 4.43 6.19 10.52
C TRP A 48 5.74 6.94 10.26
N GLN A 49 6.48 6.50 9.27
CA GLN A 49 7.56 7.28 8.70
C GLN A 49 7.03 8.22 7.63
N LYS A 50 7.42 9.51 7.70
CA LYS A 50 7.17 10.47 6.64
C LYS A 50 8.06 10.16 5.44
N CYS A 51 7.45 9.96 4.29
CA CYS A 51 8.12 9.66 3.03
C CYS A 51 7.63 10.58 1.92
N HIS A 52 8.40 10.62 0.84
CA HIS A 52 8.06 11.31 -0.39
C HIS A 52 7.56 10.29 -1.41
N ALA A 53 6.35 10.47 -1.92
CA ALA A 53 5.78 9.62 -2.95
C ALA A 53 6.56 9.79 -4.28
N PRO A 54 6.76 8.72 -5.06
CA PRO A 54 7.47 8.82 -6.34
C PRO A 54 6.62 9.42 -7.46
N GLY A 55 5.32 9.52 -7.25
CA GLY A 55 4.37 10.14 -8.20
C GLY A 55 3.25 10.88 -7.48
N SER A 56 2.46 11.63 -8.22
CA SER A 56 1.32 12.40 -7.71
C SER A 56 -0.05 11.77 -8.02
N PHE A 57 -0.07 10.52 -8.47
CA PHE A 57 -1.27 9.74 -8.74
C PHE A 57 -0.94 8.24 -8.87
N THR A 58 -1.96 7.42 -8.72
CA THR A 58 -1.86 5.97 -8.56
C THR A 58 -0.99 5.27 -9.60
N TYR A 59 -1.24 5.51 -10.90
CA TYR A 59 -0.54 4.78 -11.93
C TYR A 59 0.97 5.05 -11.94
N ALA A 60 1.37 6.32 -11.84
CA ALA A 60 2.79 6.70 -11.82
C ALA A 60 3.52 6.12 -10.60
N SER A 61 2.92 6.24 -9.41
CA SER A 61 3.52 5.71 -8.18
C SER A 61 3.68 4.20 -8.22
N HIS A 62 2.67 3.46 -8.68
CA HIS A 62 2.74 2.00 -8.72
C HIS A 62 3.71 1.49 -9.81
N GLN A 63 3.88 2.19 -10.92
CA GLN A 63 4.96 1.90 -11.88
C GLN A 63 6.33 2.00 -11.19
N ALA A 64 6.54 3.06 -10.40
CA ALA A 64 7.78 3.22 -9.64
C ALA A 64 7.93 2.12 -8.56
N PHE A 65 6.87 1.77 -7.84
CA PHE A 65 6.91 0.72 -6.80
C PHE A 65 7.33 -0.62 -7.40
N PHE A 66 6.74 -1.00 -8.52
CA PHE A 66 7.07 -2.28 -9.18
C PHE A 66 8.45 -2.25 -9.87
N ALA A 67 8.99 -1.07 -10.16
CA ALA A 67 10.41 -0.92 -10.51
C ALA A 67 11.36 -0.93 -9.27
N GLY A 68 10.82 -1.06 -8.05
CA GLY A 68 11.58 -1.10 -6.79
C GLY A 68 11.78 0.26 -6.11
N PHE A 69 11.03 1.29 -6.51
CA PHE A 69 11.10 2.64 -5.96
C PHE A 69 9.89 2.94 -5.07
N LEU A 70 9.87 2.35 -3.88
CA LEU A 70 8.88 2.67 -2.83
C LEU A 70 9.04 4.13 -2.37
N PRO A 71 8.06 4.68 -1.61
CA PRO A 71 8.22 6.02 -1.05
C PRO A 71 9.54 6.19 -0.32
N THR A 72 10.26 7.27 -0.61
CA THR A 72 11.57 7.57 -0.04
C THR A 72 11.41 8.40 1.23
N PRO A 73 12.15 8.15 2.33
CA PRO A 73 12.12 9.01 3.51
C PRO A 73 12.30 10.48 3.15
N ALA A 74 11.50 11.37 3.77
CA ALA A 74 11.54 12.81 3.48
C ALA A 74 12.82 13.50 4.01
N THR A 75 13.59 12.83 4.86
CA THR A 75 14.90 13.31 5.34
C THR A 75 15.90 13.32 4.19
N PRO A 76 16.62 14.42 3.93
CA PRO A 76 17.62 14.47 2.90
C PRO A 76 18.74 13.42 3.09
N GLY A 77 19.16 12.79 2.00
CA GLY A 77 20.25 11.80 2.01
C GLY A 77 20.04 10.64 1.06
N LEU A 78 21.00 9.71 1.04
CA LEU A 78 20.87 8.43 0.35
C LEU A 78 20.09 7.47 1.24
N HIS A 79 19.06 6.86 0.68
CA HIS A 79 18.22 5.89 1.39
C HIS A 79 18.30 4.52 0.70
N PRO A 80 18.85 3.49 1.37
CA PRO A 80 18.91 2.14 0.82
C PRO A 80 17.48 1.64 0.48
N ARG A 81 17.38 1.01 -0.68
CA ARG A 81 16.12 0.41 -1.14
C ARG A 81 15.95 -1.00 -0.59
N LEU A 82 14.71 -1.37 -0.30
CA LEU A 82 14.35 -2.75 0.05
C LEU A 82 14.48 -3.66 -1.18
N PHE A 83 13.99 -3.19 -2.33
CA PHE A 83 13.98 -3.89 -3.61
C PHE A 83 14.57 -3.03 -4.71
N ALA A 84 15.18 -3.66 -5.70
CA ALA A 84 15.62 -2.99 -6.92
C ALA A 84 15.58 -3.93 -8.11
N ALA A 85 15.17 -3.43 -9.26
CA ALA A 85 15.51 -4.05 -10.53
C ALA A 85 16.99 -3.77 -10.84
N ASN A 86 17.68 -4.73 -11.43
CA ASN A 86 19.09 -4.59 -11.77
C ASN A 86 19.28 -3.64 -12.96
N PHE A 87 19.98 -2.53 -12.74
CA PHE A 87 20.41 -1.64 -13.80
C PHE A 87 21.73 -0.93 -13.43
N ALA A 88 22.48 -0.49 -14.42
CA ALA A 88 23.74 0.20 -14.20
C ALA A 88 23.53 1.55 -13.51
N GLY A 89 24.40 1.89 -12.56
CA GLY A 89 24.38 3.18 -11.85
C GLY A 89 23.38 3.28 -10.69
N SER A 90 22.85 2.17 -10.18
CA SER A 90 21.99 2.19 -9.01
C SER A 90 22.80 2.38 -7.72
N GLU A 91 22.86 3.60 -7.20
CA GLU A 91 23.70 3.97 -6.04
C GLU A 91 23.03 3.68 -4.70
N THR A 92 21.73 3.37 -4.67
CA THR A 92 20.93 3.16 -3.45
C THR A 92 20.76 1.69 -3.08
N THR A 93 21.44 0.77 -3.75
CA THR A 93 21.49 -0.64 -3.41
C THR A 93 22.62 -0.93 -2.43
N THR A 94 22.38 -1.88 -1.52
CA THR A 94 23.35 -2.39 -0.55
C THR A 94 23.33 -3.92 -0.56
N ALA A 95 24.22 -4.57 0.20
CA ALA A 95 24.20 -6.03 0.38
C ALA A 95 22.86 -6.56 0.96
N GLN A 96 22.06 -5.69 1.55
CA GLN A 96 20.75 -6.04 2.13
C GLN A 96 19.58 -5.77 1.18
N THR A 97 19.81 -5.08 0.07
CA THR A 97 18.80 -4.86 -0.98
C THR A 97 18.58 -6.16 -1.75
N LEU A 98 17.31 -6.56 -1.90
CA LEU A 98 16.97 -7.65 -2.80
C LEU A 98 16.92 -7.12 -4.23
N VAL A 99 17.95 -7.48 -5.02
CA VAL A 99 18.08 -7.05 -6.42
C VAL A 99 17.59 -8.16 -7.34
N PHE A 100 16.74 -7.80 -8.28
CA PHE A 100 16.17 -8.69 -9.28
C PHE A 100 16.72 -8.39 -10.67
N ASP A 101 17.14 -9.42 -11.39
CA ASP A 101 17.47 -9.31 -12.82
C ASP A 101 16.23 -9.56 -13.70
N THR A 102 15.24 -8.68 -13.51
CA THR A 102 13.91 -8.72 -14.15
C THR A 102 13.43 -7.29 -14.39
N PRO A 103 12.46 -7.08 -15.31
CA PRO A 103 11.94 -5.75 -15.61
C PRO A 103 11.16 -5.10 -14.44
N ASP A 104 10.72 -5.90 -13.47
CA ASP A 104 9.95 -5.45 -12.31
C ASP A 104 10.13 -6.41 -11.12
N ILE A 105 9.82 -5.94 -9.90
CA ILE A 105 9.96 -6.73 -8.67
C ILE A 105 8.95 -7.88 -8.58
N VAL A 106 7.79 -7.77 -9.23
CA VAL A 106 6.75 -8.82 -9.23
C VAL A 106 7.25 -10.03 -9.99
N SER A 107 7.80 -9.82 -11.19
CA SER A 107 8.46 -10.86 -11.98
C SER A 107 9.66 -11.45 -11.22
N GLY A 108 10.40 -10.61 -10.49
CA GLY A 108 11.51 -11.05 -9.64
C GLY A 108 11.07 -11.99 -8.52
N PHE A 109 10.00 -11.67 -7.80
CA PHE A 109 9.45 -12.56 -6.77
C PHE A 109 8.93 -13.87 -7.38
N ARG A 110 8.27 -13.82 -8.53
CA ARG A 110 7.82 -15.03 -9.24
C ARG A 110 9.00 -15.94 -9.61
N GLN A 111 10.11 -15.39 -10.10
CA GLN A 111 11.32 -16.17 -10.39
C GLN A 111 11.93 -16.81 -9.13
N LYS A 112 11.74 -16.20 -7.96
CA LYS A 112 12.14 -16.77 -6.65
C LYS A 112 11.12 -17.80 -6.11
N GLY A 113 10.08 -18.17 -6.87
CA GLY A 113 9.10 -19.18 -6.48
C GLY A 113 7.93 -18.66 -5.64
N PHE A 114 7.80 -17.34 -5.48
CA PHE A 114 6.61 -16.77 -4.86
C PHE A 114 5.41 -16.88 -5.78
N LYS A 115 4.26 -17.22 -5.20
CA LYS A 115 2.97 -16.92 -5.81
C LYS A 115 2.75 -15.41 -5.70
N THR A 116 2.53 -14.75 -6.83
CA THR A 116 2.33 -13.30 -6.86
C THR A 116 0.86 -12.98 -7.10
N VAL A 117 0.26 -12.21 -6.18
CA VAL A 117 -1.17 -11.93 -6.20
C VAL A 117 -1.44 -10.45 -6.02
N CYS A 118 -2.32 -9.89 -6.86
CA CYS A 118 -2.81 -8.53 -6.79
C CYS A 118 -4.29 -8.50 -6.39
N ILE A 119 -4.65 -7.71 -5.38
CA ILE A 119 -6.03 -7.33 -5.09
C ILE A 119 -6.15 -5.82 -5.34
N GLY A 120 -6.75 -5.46 -6.47
CA GLY A 120 -6.90 -4.07 -6.87
C GLY A 120 -8.09 -3.39 -6.19
N GLY A 121 -8.02 -2.06 -6.09
CA GLY A 121 -9.10 -1.22 -5.58
C GLY A 121 -9.55 -0.18 -6.59
N VAL A 122 -8.67 0.76 -6.94
CA VAL A 122 -9.02 1.88 -7.82
C VAL A 122 -8.99 1.52 -9.31
N GLY A 123 -9.41 2.47 -10.15
CA GLY A 123 -9.62 2.26 -11.58
C GLY A 123 -8.43 1.73 -12.37
N PHE A 124 -7.19 2.00 -11.94
CA PHE A 124 -5.97 1.47 -12.58
C PHE A 124 -5.75 -0.04 -12.36
N PHE A 125 -6.59 -0.67 -11.55
CA PHE A 125 -6.58 -2.12 -11.29
C PHE A 125 -7.89 -2.81 -11.74
N ASN A 126 -8.80 -2.10 -12.41
CA ASN A 126 -10.18 -2.56 -12.64
C ASN A 126 -10.33 -3.61 -13.74
N LYS A 127 -9.27 -3.88 -14.49
CA LYS A 127 -9.24 -4.89 -15.58
C LYS A 127 -10.27 -4.65 -16.70
N LYS A 128 -10.88 -3.46 -16.78
CA LYS A 128 -11.93 -3.12 -17.76
C LYS A 128 -11.38 -2.42 -19.00
N THR A 129 -10.17 -1.91 -18.93
CA THR A 129 -9.52 -1.16 -20.02
C THR A 129 -8.09 -1.63 -20.21
N ALA A 130 -7.48 -1.29 -21.34
CA ALA A 130 -6.05 -1.58 -21.56
C ALA A 130 -5.18 -1.00 -20.43
N LEU A 131 -5.43 0.24 -20.01
CA LEU A 131 -4.72 0.87 -18.90
C LEU A 131 -5.00 0.17 -17.55
N GLY A 132 -6.25 -0.24 -17.30
CA GLY A 132 -6.64 -0.93 -16.07
C GLY A 132 -6.13 -2.36 -15.95
N ASN A 133 -5.52 -2.91 -17.00
CA ASN A 133 -4.85 -4.22 -17.00
C ASN A 133 -3.34 -4.12 -16.75
N VAL A 134 -2.68 -3.00 -17.06
CA VAL A 134 -1.20 -2.90 -17.04
C VAL A 134 -0.60 -3.34 -15.71
N LEU A 135 -1.11 -2.83 -14.59
CA LEU A 135 -0.58 -3.18 -13.27
C LEU A 135 -1.01 -4.59 -12.82
N PRO A 136 -2.30 -4.99 -12.97
CA PRO A 136 -2.74 -6.36 -12.64
C PRO A 136 -2.02 -7.47 -13.43
N ASP A 137 -1.68 -7.23 -14.69
CA ASP A 137 -1.06 -8.25 -15.57
C ASP A 137 0.40 -8.57 -15.21
N LEU A 138 1.03 -7.78 -14.34
CA LEU A 138 2.34 -8.13 -13.76
C LEU A 138 2.26 -9.37 -12.86
N PHE A 139 1.11 -9.61 -12.23
CA PHE A 139 0.91 -10.66 -11.23
C PHE A 139 0.40 -11.97 -11.85
N GLU A 140 0.75 -13.09 -11.24
CA GLU A 140 0.25 -14.42 -11.62
C GLU A 140 -1.28 -14.51 -11.46
N GLU A 141 -1.80 -13.95 -10.36
CA GLU A 141 -3.23 -13.83 -10.13
C GLU A 141 -3.58 -12.38 -9.79
N SER A 142 -4.68 -11.89 -10.35
CA SER A 142 -5.17 -10.55 -10.06
C SER A 142 -6.69 -10.52 -9.92
N TYR A 143 -7.16 -9.84 -8.88
CA TYR A 143 -8.57 -9.76 -8.50
C TYR A 143 -9.04 -8.32 -8.42
N TRP A 144 -10.15 -8.06 -9.08
CA TRP A 144 -10.89 -6.82 -8.97
C TRP A 144 -12.37 -7.07 -9.23
N THR A 145 -13.22 -6.46 -8.43
CA THR A 145 -14.67 -6.36 -8.66
C THR A 145 -15.13 -4.95 -8.29
N GLU A 146 -16.33 -4.57 -8.69
CA GLU A 146 -16.92 -3.28 -8.30
C GLU A 146 -17.01 -3.13 -6.77
N GLN A 147 -17.15 -4.27 -6.06
CA GLN A 147 -17.21 -4.30 -4.60
C GLN A 147 -15.87 -3.96 -3.91
N TYR A 148 -14.77 -3.89 -4.65
CA TYR A 148 -13.44 -3.44 -4.17
C TYR A 148 -13.20 -1.96 -4.53
N GLY A 149 -14.07 -1.37 -5.34
CA GLY A 149 -13.91 -0.03 -5.91
C GLY A 149 -14.22 1.10 -4.94
N VAL A 150 -13.86 2.31 -5.37
CA VAL A 150 -13.93 3.55 -4.57
C VAL A 150 -15.33 3.98 -4.16
N THR A 151 -16.37 3.48 -4.81
CA THR A 151 -17.76 3.81 -4.50
C THR A 151 -18.41 2.84 -3.52
N GLU A 152 -17.71 1.79 -3.12
CA GLU A 152 -18.21 0.76 -2.22
C GLU A 152 -17.71 1.00 -0.79
N LYS A 153 -18.64 1.28 0.13
CA LYS A 153 -18.29 1.58 1.53
C LYS A 153 -17.57 0.40 2.23
N GLN A 154 -17.85 -0.83 1.83
CA GLN A 154 -17.26 -2.04 2.40
C GLN A 154 -16.05 -2.57 1.59
N SER A 155 -15.48 -1.76 0.70
CA SER A 155 -14.41 -2.21 -0.21
C SER A 155 -13.25 -2.89 0.53
N THR A 156 -12.74 -2.29 1.61
CA THR A 156 -11.62 -2.83 2.40
C THR A 156 -11.95 -4.16 3.05
N SER A 157 -13.13 -4.30 3.68
CA SER A 157 -13.57 -5.59 4.26
C SER A 157 -13.53 -6.70 3.22
N ARG A 158 -14.12 -6.45 2.05
CA ARG A 158 -14.17 -7.43 0.97
C ARG A 158 -12.81 -7.74 0.35
N GLN A 159 -11.92 -6.74 0.25
CA GLN A 159 -10.54 -6.97 -0.18
C GLN A 159 -9.79 -7.84 0.83
N PHE A 160 -9.95 -7.61 2.13
CA PHE A 160 -9.27 -8.37 3.18
C PHE A 160 -9.85 -9.77 3.36
N GLU A 161 -11.16 -9.97 3.21
CA GLU A 161 -11.79 -11.29 3.13
C GLU A 161 -11.21 -12.10 1.96
N LYS A 162 -11.12 -11.47 0.77
CA LYS A 162 -10.50 -12.12 -0.39
C LYS A 162 -9.02 -12.44 -0.15
N ALA A 163 -8.28 -11.56 0.51
CA ALA A 163 -6.90 -11.81 0.90
C ALA A 163 -6.80 -13.02 1.83
N ALA A 164 -7.68 -13.14 2.83
CA ALA A 164 -7.72 -14.27 3.74
C ALA A 164 -7.94 -15.60 3.02
N ASP A 165 -8.86 -15.66 2.04
CA ASP A 165 -9.09 -16.84 1.20
C ASP A 165 -7.84 -17.23 0.42
N ILE A 166 -7.14 -16.25 -0.17
CA ILE A 166 -5.90 -16.47 -0.94
C ILE A 166 -4.78 -17.00 -0.04
N ILE A 167 -4.61 -16.40 1.14
CA ILE A 167 -3.60 -16.79 2.12
C ILE A 167 -3.84 -18.25 2.55
N ALA A 168 -5.08 -18.61 2.87
CA ALA A 168 -5.46 -19.96 3.24
C ALA A 168 -5.20 -20.97 2.09
N ALA A 169 -5.52 -20.58 0.85
CA ALA A 169 -5.30 -21.43 -0.33
C ALA A 169 -3.83 -21.60 -0.68
N ALA A 170 -2.97 -20.63 -0.37
CA ALA A 170 -1.54 -20.67 -0.68
C ALA A 170 -0.76 -21.72 0.14
N LYS A 171 -1.31 -22.20 1.25
CA LYS A 171 -0.69 -23.22 2.12
C LYS A 171 0.77 -22.87 2.47
N GLN A 172 1.72 -23.69 2.03
CA GLN A 172 3.16 -23.50 2.31
C GLN A 172 3.89 -22.70 1.21
N GLN A 173 3.25 -22.42 0.09
CA GLN A 173 3.88 -21.64 -0.99
C GLN A 173 4.17 -20.22 -0.51
N ALA A 174 5.38 -19.70 -0.77
CA ALA A 174 5.73 -18.32 -0.50
C ALA A 174 4.80 -17.37 -1.29
N LEU A 175 4.34 -16.30 -0.64
CA LEU A 175 3.35 -15.37 -1.19
C LEU A 175 3.89 -13.96 -1.23
N PHE A 176 3.86 -13.33 -2.41
CA PHE A 176 3.94 -11.88 -2.56
C PHE A 176 2.53 -11.37 -2.82
N LEU A 177 1.91 -10.79 -1.79
CA LEU A 177 0.56 -10.25 -1.82
C LEU A 177 0.62 -8.73 -1.93
N PHE A 178 0.05 -8.19 -2.99
CA PHE A 178 -0.17 -6.76 -3.17
C PHE A 178 -1.65 -6.42 -3.02
N ILE A 179 -1.96 -5.39 -2.23
CA ILE A 179 -3.32 -4.88 -2.04
C ILE A 179 -3.32 -3.38 -2.25
N ASN A 180 -4.14 -2.88 -3.18
CA ASN A 180 -4.44 -1.46 -3.30
C ASN A 180 -5.78 -1.18 -2.61
N VAL A 181 -5.73 -0.61 -1.40
CA VAL A 181 -6.90 -0.27 -0.59
C VAL A 181 -7.52 1.03 -1.10
N SER A 182 -8.76 0.97 -1.57
CA SER A 182 -9.43 2.08 -2.24
C SER A 182 -10.25 3.02 -1.34
N ALA A 183 -10.47 2.67 -0.07
CA ALA A 183 -11.45 3.33 0.80
C ALA A 183 -11.23 4.83 1.00
N LEU A 184 -9.98 5.32 0.97
CA LEU A 184 -9.67 6.74 1.15
C LEU A 184 -9.76 7.54 -0.15
N HIS A 185 -9.66 6.87 -1.30
CA HIS A 185 -9.83 7.55 -2.60
C HIS A 185 -11.22 8.18 -2.69
N GLN A 186 -11.30 9.34 -3.29
CA GLN A 186 -12.57 10.04 -3.51
C GLN A 186 -13.45 9.26 -4.51
N PRO A 187 -14.77 9.13 -4.24
CA PRO A 187 -15.51 9.74 -3.13
C PRO A 187 -15.33 8.97 -1.80
N ASN A 188 -15.13 9.71 -0.70
CA ASN A 188 -15.05 9.14 0.65
C ASN A 188 -16.05 9.76 1.65
N TRP A 189 -16.91 10.66 1.17
CA TRP A 189 -17.90 11.37 1.96
C TRP A 189 -18.81 10.46 2.80
N PHE A 190 -19.04 9.23 2.35
CA PHE A 190 -19.95 8.27 3.00
C PHE A 190 -19.34 7.60 4.24
N TYR A 191 -18.05 7.82 4.54
CA TYR A 191 -17.42 7.43 5.80
C TYR A 191 -17.66 8.43 6.92
N GLY A 192 -18.09 9.66 6.62
CA GLY A 192 -18.39 10.68 7.63
C GLY A 192 -19.51 10.25 8.59
N GLU A 193 -19.46 10.75 9.84
CA GLU A 193 -20.44 10.44 10.89
C GLU A 193 -21.87 10.89 10.54
N THR A 194 -21.97 12.00 9.82
CA THR A 194 -23.25 12.46 9.26
C THR A 194 -23.20 12.37 7.75
N VAL A 195 -24.18 11.65 7.18
CA VAL A 195 -24.33 11.64 5.71
C VAL A 195 -24.64 13.08 5.27
N ASN A 196 -23.59 13.74 4.80
CA ASN A 196 -23.70 15.09 4.28
C ASN A 196 -24.55 15.06 3.00
N ALA A 197 -25.70 15.74 3.01
CA ALA A 197 -26.57 15.83 1.84
C ALA A 197 -25.86 16.37 0.59
N ALA A 198 -24.82 17.16 0.77
CA ALA A 198 -23.98 17.69 -0.31
C ALA A 198 -22.97 16.66 -0.86
N LYS A 199 -22.79 15.48 -0.22
CA LYS A 199 -21.82 14.43 -0.62
C LYS A 199 -20.42 14.97 -0.84
N LEU A 200 -19.96 15.84 0.06
CA LEU A 200 -18.65 16.49 -0.03
C LEU A 200 -17.57 15.64 0.65
N ASP A 201 -16.52 15.38 -0.08
CA ASP A 201 -15.29 14.82 0.45
C ASP A 201 -14.53 15.91 1.23
N THR A 202 -14.05 15.56 2.41
CA THR A 202 -13.36 16.48 3.32
C THR A 202 -12.20 15.77 4.03
N LEU A 203 -11.33 16.53 4.67
CA LEU A 203 -10.28 15.97 5.50
C LEU A 203 -10.85 15.10 6.66
N ALA A 204 -12.03 15.44 7.16
CA ALA A 204 -12.73 14.65 8.19
C ALA A 204 -13.22 13.30 7.64
N THR A 205 -13.81 13.27 6.43
CA THR A 205 -14.24 12.02 5.80
C THR A 205 -13.07 11.14 5.39
N HIS A 206 -11.95 11.74 4.97
CA HIS A 206 -10.69 11.05 4.71
C HIS A 206 -10.16 10.35 5.99
N GLY A 207 -10.15 11.06 7.13
CA GLY A 207 -9.77 10.47 8.40
C GLY A 207 -10.74 9.37 8.86
N ALA A 208 -12.04 9.53 8.63
CA ALA A 208 -13.03 8.50 8.94
C ALA A 208 -12.83 7.23 8.08
N ALA A 209 -12.47 7.39 6.81
CA ALA A 209 -12.10 6.28 5.93
C ALA A 209 -10.86 5.53 6.44
N LEU A 210 -9.83 6.25 6.95
CA LEU A 210 -8.65 5.62 7.55
C LEU A 210 -9.02 4.82 8.81
N LYS A 211 -9.87 5.36 9.67
CA LYS A 211 -10.39 4.63 10.85
C LYS A 211 -11.15 3.36 10.45
N TYR A 212 -11.91 3.42 9.37
CA TYR A 212 -12.56 2.24 8.81
C TYR A 212 -11.53 1.21 8.33
N VAL A 213 -10.52 1.61 7.56
CA VAL A 213 -9.43 0.69 7.13
C VAL A 213 -8.75 0.06 8.35
N ASP A 214 -8.39 0.85 9.36
CA ASP A 214 -7.82 0.36 10.61
C ASP A 214 -8.66 -0.75 11.25
N SER A 215 -9.98 -0.54 11.32
CA SER A 215 -10.91 -1.50 11.92
C SER A 215 -10.99 -2.85 11.19
N GLN A 216 -10.58 -2.90 9.91
CA GLN A 216 -10.60 -4.12 9.11
C GLN A 216 -9.27 -4.92 9.16
N LEU A 217 -8.17 -4.30 9.63
CA LEU A 217 -6.84 -4.94 9.68
C LEU A 217 -6.81 -6.31 10.38
N PRO A 218 -7.55 -6.55 11.49
CA PRO A 218 -7.55 -7.86 12.14
C PRO A 218 -7.91 -9.02 11.21
N THR A 219 -8.80 -8.83 10.24
CA THR A 219 -9.17 -9.86 9.25
C THR A 219 -7.97 -10.28 8.41
N LEU A 220 -7.23 -9.30 7.86
CA LEU A 220 -6.05 -9.57 7.04
C LEU A 220 -4.90 -10.15 7.87
N PHE A 221 -4.59 -9.51 9.00
CA PHE A 221 -3.38 -9.86 9.76
C PHE A 221 -3.52 -11.18 10.51
N SER A 222 -4.72 -11.51 11.01
CA SER A 222 -4.96 -12.85 11.56
C SER A 222 -4.78 -13.96 10.52
N ALA A 223 -5.21 -13.71 9.28
CA ALA A 223 -4.99 -14.66 8.19
C ALA A 223 -3.49 -14.84 7.89
N LEU A 224 -2.72 -13.76 7.80
CA LEU A 224 -1.26 -13.81 7.60
C LEU A 224 -0.56 -14.58 8.74
N GLN A 225 -0.89 -14.26 9.99
CA GLN A 225 -0.33 -14.91 11.17
C GLN A 225 -0.65 -16.42 11.24
N SER A 226 -1.77 -16.85 10.66
CA SER A 226 -2.11 -18.28 10.61
C SER A 226 -1.20 -19.11 9.69
N LYS A 227 -0.48 -18.45 8.77
CA LYS A 227 0.34 -19.11 7.73
C LYS A 227 1.82 -19.16 8.10
N ARG A 228 2.51 -18.03 8.05
CA ARG A 228 3.95 -17.89 8.33
C ARG A 228 4.31 -16.43 8.61
N ASP A 229 5.53 -16.20 9.12
CA ASP A 229 6.04 -14.83 9.27
C ASP A 229 5.90 -14.07 7.96
N THR A 230 5.48 -12.80 8.05
CA THR A 230 5.25 -11.94 6.88
C THR A 230 5.99 -10.62 7.06
N PHE A 231 6.79 -10.24 6.08
CA PHE A 231 7.33 -8.88 6.01
C PHE A 231 6.27 -7.97 5.40
N CYS A 232 5.81 -7.01 6.19
CA CYS A 232 4.76 -6.08 5.81
C CYS A 232 5.34 -4.72 5.45
N ILE A 233 4.90 -4.19 4.30
CA ILE A 233 5.13 -2.84 3.83
C ILE A 233 3.77 -2.21 3.63
N ILE A 234 3.45 -1.19 4.44
CA ILE A 234 2.22 -0.41 4.30
C ILE A 234 2.62 1.01 3.96
N CYS A 235 2.14 1.53 2.85
CA CYS A 235 2.44 2.91 2.44
C CYS A 235 1.26 3.52 1.69
N SER A 236 1.36 4.82 1.40
CA SER A 236 0.49 5.44 0.40
C SER A 236 1.26 5.67 -0.89
N ASP A 237 0.53 5.69 -1.98
CA ASP A 237 1.04 5.98 -3.32
C ASP A 237 1.09 7.49 -3.62
N HIS A 238 0.18 8.26 -3.06
CA HIS A 238 0.12 9.73 -3.05
C HIS A 238 -0.95 10.18 -2.05
N GLY A 239 -0.95 11.46 -1.73
CA GLY A 239 -2.02 12.08 -0.97
C GLY A 239 -3.03 12.81 -1.87
N THR A 240 -3.82 13.70 -1.28
CA THR A 240 -4.82 14.51 -1.98
C THR A 240 -5.08 15.82 -1.24
N ALA A 241 -5.30 16.92 -1.95
CA ALA A 241 -5.67 18.21 -1.40
C ALA A 241 -7.18 18.34 -1.24
N TYR A 242 -7.61 19.04 -0.18
CA TYR A 242 -9.01 19.32 0.15
C TYR A 242 -9.27 20.84 0.25
N GLY A 243 -8.57 21.65 -0.52
CA GLY A 243 -8.69 23.11 -0.56
C GLY A 243 -7.47 23.85 -0.06
N GLU A 244 -6.43 23.13 0.40
CA GLU A 244 -5.18 23.76 0.84
C GLU A 244 -4.57 24.60 -0.30
N ASP A 245 -4.20 25.83 0.00
CA ASP A 245 -3.66 26.83 -0.95
C ASP A 245 -4.52 27.02 -2.22
N GLY A 246 -5.83 26.67 -2.13
CA GLY A 246 -6.77 26.73 -3.25
C GLY A 246 -6.73 25.50 -4.16
N PHE A 247 -5.98 24.45 -3.84
CA PHE A 247 -5.88 23.22 -4.63
C PHE A 247 -6.83 22.12 -4.13
N TRP A 248 -7.29 21.29 -5.08
CA TRP A 248 -8.19 20.16 -4.83
C TRP A 248 -7.73 18.92 -5.59
N GLY A 249 -7.84 17.75 -4.94
CA GLY A 249 -7.50 16.47 -5.54
C GLY A 249 -6.00 16.19 -5.55
N HIS A 250 -5.56 15.43 -6.53
CA HIS A 250 -4.18 14.98 -6.73
C HIS A 250 -3.75 15.26 -8.18
N ARG A 251 -2.58 14.77 -8.62
CA ARG A 251 -1.93 15.12 -9.92
C ARG A 251 -1.45 16.56 -9.97
N LEU A 252 -1.08 17.09 -8.83
CA LEU A 252 -0.57 18.45 -8.67
C LEU A 252 0.64 18.44 -7.72
N ALA A 253 1.43 19.49 -7.74
CA ALA A 253 2.58 19.67 -6.88
C ALA A 253 2.16 20.35 -5.58
N HIS A 254 2.00 19.57 -4.51
CA HIS A 254 1.69 20.09 -3.18
C HIS A 254 2.12 19.10 -2.09
N PRO A 255 2.60 19.55 -0.90
CA PRO A 255 2.99 18.67 0.21
C PRO A 255 1.92 17.65 0.59
N THR A 256 0.64 18.02 0.58
CA THR A 256 -0.48 17.11 0.86
C THR A 256 -0.64 15.97 -0.14
N VAL A 257 0.05 16.05 -1.29
CA VAL A 257 0.02 15.02 -2.35
C VAL A 257 1.26 14.15 -2.32
N TRP A 258 2.46 14.73 -2.09
CA TRP A 258 3.68 13.91 -2.12
C TRP A 258 4.21 13.49 -0.74
N GLU A 259 3.78 14.13 0.39
CA GLU A 259 4.12 13.63 1.71
C GLU A 259 3.17 12.50 2.11
N VAL A 260 3.72 11.29 2.17
CA VAL A 260 2.95 10.05 2.39
C VAL A 260 3.51 9.26 3.58
N PRO A 261 2.66 8.49 4.28
CA PRO A 261 3.11 7.60 5.33
C PRO A 261 3.67 6.30 4.75
N MET A 262 4.66 5.73 5.44
CA MET A 262 5.14 4.37 5.23
C MET A 262 5.46 3.71 6.57
N ALA A 263 5.15 2.42 6.69
CA ALA A 263 5.57 1.57 7.79
C ALA A 263 6.08 0.23 7.26
N THR A 264 7.15 -0.29 7.87
CA THR A 264 7.69 -1.63 7.58
C THR A 264 7.89 -2.38 8.88
N PHE A 265 7.45 -3.63 8.95
CA PHE A 265 7.57 -4.47 10.13
C PHE A 265 7.46 -5.95 9.77
N ILE A 266 7.87 -6.81 10.71
CA ILE A 266 7.67 -8.24 10.59
C ILE A 266 6.47 -8.64 11.44
N LEU A 267 5.44 -9.17 10.80
CA LEU A 267 4.30 -9.78 11.44
C LEU A 267 4.64 -11.24 11.72
N LYS A 268 4.74 -11.60 13.00
CA LYS A 268 5.04 -12.98 13.43
C LYS A 268 3.79 -13.86 13.36
N LYS A 269 4.03 -15.12 12.98
CA LYS A 269 3.04 -16.18 13.01
C LYS A 269 2.47 -16.40 14.41
#